data_a631df93bb6b87531ae406666007fc30
#
_entry.id   a631df93bb6b87531ae406666007fc30
#
_cell.length_a   1.000
_cell.length_b   1.000
_cell.length_c   1.000
_cell.angle_alpha   90.00
_cell.angle_beta   90.00
_cell.angle_gamma   90.00
#
_symmetry.space_group_name_H-M   'P 1'
#
loop_
_entity.id
_entity.type
_entity.pdbx_description
1 polymer ?
#
loop_
_entity_poly.entity_id
_entity_poly.type
_entity_poly.pdbx_seq_one_letter_code
_entity_poly.pdbx_strand_id
1 'polypeptide(L)'
;MLLFKSNVNSYEEITEQLGSPFILKIPDGSFSIGMKKVNNEIELDEALKVLFDKSSILLAQEFTPTDFDWRIGILNGEPLYACKYYMAKGHWQIYCHYASGRSRCGLVETIPIYQVPRKVLDTALRAASFIGKGLYGVDLKMVNDRAIVIEI
;
A
#
# COMPACT_ATOMS: atom_id res chain seq x y z
N MET A 1 -6.24 9.93 -3.73
CA MET A 1 -6.28 11.08 -4.67
C MET A 1 -5.29 10.81 -5.80
N LEU A 2 -5.61 11.15 -7.04
CA LEU A 2 -4.67 11.14 -8.17
C LEU A 2 -4.04 12.52 -8.34
N LEU A 3 -2.72 12.54 -8.50
CA LEU A 3 -1.94 13.74 -8.79
C LEU A 3 -1.36 13.60 -10.19
N PHE A 4 -1.46 14.65 -10.99
CA PHE A 4 -0.96 14.71 -12.36
C PHE A 4 0.23 15.67 -12.45
N LYS A 5 1.28 15.29 -13.19
CA LYS A 5 2.47 16.14 -13.37
C LYS A 5 2.14 17.53 -13.95
N SER A 6 1.07 17.61 -14.74
CA SER A 6 0.60 18.88 -15.36
C SER A 6 -0.17 19.80 -14.40
N ASN A 7 -0.69 19.26 -13.30
CA ASN A 7 -1.48 20.01 -12.31
C ASN A 7 -1.39 19.32 -10.96
N VAL A 8 -0.48 19.75 -10.12
CA VAL A 8 -0.23 19.17 -8.79
C VAL A 8 -0.98 19.96 -7.75
N ASN A 9 -1.69 19.24 -6.87
CA ASN A 9 -2.34 19.83 -5.70
C ASN A 9 -1.30 20.32 -4.67
N SER A 10 -1.63 21.39 -3.95
CA SER A 10 -0.80 21.87 -2.85
C SER A 10 -0.76 20.88 -1.68
N TYR A 11 0.20 21.05 -0.77
CA TYR A 11 0.28 20.24 0.43
C TYR A 11 -0.99 20.35 1.29
N GLU A 12 -1.55 21.57 1.41
CA GLU A 12 -2.78 21.85 2.15
C GLU A 12 -3.97 21.11 1.54
N GLU A 13 -4.16 21.19 0.23
CA GLU A 13 -5.27 20.51 -0.47
C GLU A 13 -5.21 18.99 -0.29
N ILE A 14 -4.01 18.41 -0.30
CA ILE A 14 -3.82 16.97 -0.08
C ILE A 14 -4.11 16.61 1.39
N THR A 15 -3.61 17.38 2.33
CA THR A 15 -3.77 17.10 3.76
C THR A 15 -5.19 17.32 4.26
N GLU A 16 -5.95 18.26 3.67
CA GLU A 16 -7.38 18.41 3.95
C GLU A 16 -8.18 17.14 3.64
N GLN A 17 -7.78 16.39 2.60
CA GLN A 17 -8.49 15.18 2.20
C GLN A 17 -7.94 13.89 2.84
N LEU A 18 -6.62 13.79 3.02
CA LEU A 18 -5.95 12.55 3.42
C LEU A 18 -5.33 12.59 4.81
N GLY A 19 -5.26 13.77 5.44
CA GLY A 19 -4.50 13.97 6.66
C GLY A 19 -2.99 14.01 6.44
N SER A 20 -2.24 14.22 7.51
CA SER A 20 -0.76 14.19 7.52
C SER A 20 -0.29 13.23 8.63
N PRO A 21 0.72 12.39 8.36
CA PRO A 21 1.38 12.19 7.08
C PRO A 21 0.51 11.44 6.05
N PHE A 22 0.89 11.50 4.78
CA PHE A 22 0.30 10.70 3.70
C PHE A 22 1.38 10.00 2.86
N ILE A 23 0.95 9.07 1.99
CA ILE A 23 1.84 8.31 1.12
C ILE A 23 1.65 8.79 -0.31
N LEU A 24 2.78 9.05 -1.00
CA LEU A 24 2.84 9.17 -2.45
C LEU A 24 3.42 7.90 -3.04
N LYS A 25 2.80 7.40 -4.12
CA LYS A 25 3.30 6.23 -4.85
C LYS A 25 3.03 6.33 -6.34
N ILE A 26 3.90 5.70 -7.15
CA ILE A 26 3.61 5.44 -8.56
C ILE A 26 2.55 4.33 -8.66
N PRO A 27 1.61 4.38 -9.63
CA PRO A 27 0.50 3.42 -9.71
C PRO A 27 0.94 1.97 -9.92
N ASP A 28 2.02 1.74 -10.64
CA ASP A 28 2.57 0.44 -11.04
C ASP A 28 3.83 0.04 -10.25
N GLY A 29 4.04 0.63 -9.07
CA GLY A 29 5.15 0.31 -8.19
C GLY A 29 4.97 -1.06 -7.51
N SER A 30 6.08 -1.75 -7.22
CA SER A 30 6.12 -3.01 -6.48
C SER A 30 7.24 -3.03 -5.44
N PHE A 31 7.17 -3.97 -4.48
CA PHE A 31 8.18 -4.14 -3.42
C PHE A 31 8.50 -2.87 -2.63
N SER A 32 7.51 -2.03 -2.38
CA SER A 32 7.67 -0.71 -1.73
C SER A 32 8.60 0.27 -2.48
N ILE A 33 8.94 0.00 -3.74
CA ILE A 33 9.73 0.89 -4.59
C ILE A 33 8.82 1.96 -5.19
N GLY A 34 9.30 3.21 -5.25
CA GLY A 34 8.50 4.31 -5.79
C GLY A 34 7.40 4.79 -4.84
N MET A 35 7.60 4.61 -3.54
CA MET A 35 6.74 5.15 -2.49
C MET A 35 7.50 6.12 -1.60
N LYS A 36 6.84 7.20 -1.18
CA LYS A 36 7.35 8.18 -0.24
C LYS A 36 6.28 8.49 0.81
N LYS A 37 6.69 8.54 2.08
CA LYS A 37 5.87 9.10 3.15
C LYS A 37 6.19 10.58 3.26
N VAL A 38 5.16 11.41 3.26
CA VAL A 38 5.25 12.88 3.24
C VAL A 38 4.66 13.42 4.54
N ASN A 39 5.48 14.16 5.28
CA ASN A 39 5.09 14.74 6.57
C ASN A 39 4.92 16.27 6.50
N ASN A 40 5.46 16.93 5.47
CA ASN A 40 5.43 18.37 5.28
C ASN A 40 5.61 18.75 3.81
N GLU A 41 5.46 20.04 3.50
CA GLU A 41 5.55 20.58 2.14
C GLU A 41 6.93 20.36 1.49
N ILE A 42 8.02 20.50 2.25
CA ILE A 42 9.39 20.29 1.72
C ILE A 42 9.55 18.84 1.24
N GLU A 43 9.08 17.88 2.04
CA GLU A 43 9.11 16.47 1.67
C GLU A 43 8.18 16.15 0.49
N LEU A 44 7.07 16.88 0.34
CA LEU A 44 6.21 16.79 -0.85
C LEU A 44 6.98 17.19 -2.10
N ASP A 45 7.61 18.36 -2.10
CA ASP A 45 8.37 18.87 -3.25
C ASP A 45 9.50 17.92 -3.67
N GLU A 46 10.24 17.38 -2.68
CA GLU A 46 11.30 16.40 -2.95
C GLU A 46 10.74 15.10 -3.52
N ALA A 47 9.63 14.61 -2.97
CA ALA A 47 8.98 13.39 -3.45
C ALA A 47 8.44 13.55 -4.87
N LEU A 48 7.78 14.68 -5.17
CA LEU A 48 7.24 14.98 -6.51
C LEU A 48 8.34 15.02 -7.56
N LYS A 49 9.48 15.67 -7.30
CA LYS A 49 10.63 15.71 -8.22
C LYS A 49 11.09 14.30 -8.58
N VAL A 50 11.26 13.43 -7.58
CA VAL A 50 11.77 12.06 -7.81
C VAL A 50 10.73 11.15 -8.46
N LEU A 51 9.46 11.26 -8.05
CA LEU A 51 8.42 10.34 -8.53
C LEU A 51 7.88 10.73 -9.91
N PHE A 52 7.77 12.02 -10.22
CA PHE A 52 7.35 12.48 -11.55
C PHE A 52 8.41 12.29 -12.64
N ASP A 53 9.66 11.96 -12.29
CA ASP A 53 10.64 11.48 -13.27
C ASP A 53 10.35 10.05 -13.73
N LYS A 54 9.56 9.30 -12.96
CA LYS A 54 9.23 7.88 -13.22
C LYS A 54 7.82 7.68 -13.75
N SER A 55 6.88 8.57 -13.41
CA SER A 55 5.47 8.45 -13.79
C SER A 55 4.85 9.83 -13.98
N SER A 56 3.97 10.00 -14.94
CA SER A 56 3.19 11.23 -15.11
C SER A 56 1.99 11.35 -14.17
N ILE A 57 1.67 10.26 -13.46
CA ILE A 57 0.56 10.17 -12.51
C ILE A 57 1.08 9.57 -11.20
N LEU A 58 0.70 10.17 -10.09
CA LEU A 58 0.98 9.65 -8.76
C LEU A 58 -0.33 9.40 -8.00
N LEU A 59 -0.29 8.45 -7.09
CA LEU A 59 -1.35 8.16 -6.15
C LEU A 59 -0.97 8.74 -4.78
N ALA A 60 -1.76 9.69 -4.26
CA ALA A 60 -1.70 10.12 -2.88
C ALA A 60 -2.73 9.32 -2.08
N GLN A 61 -2.29 8.72 -0.97
CA GLN A 61 -3.06 7.83 -0.12
C GLN A 61 -2.86 8.18 1.35
N GLU A 62 -3.94 8.11 2.14
CA GLU A 62 -3.88 8.24 3.59
C GLU A 62 -2.83 7.28 4.17
N PHE A 63 -2.01 7.77 5.10
CA PHE A 63 -1.08 6.92 5.84
C PHE A 63 -1.81 6.20 6.96
N THR A 64 -1.94 4.90 6.82
CA THR A 64 -2.60 4.02 7.79
C THR A 64 -1.55 3.09 8.41
N PRO A 65 -1.04 3.38 9.61
CA PRO A 65 -0.04 2.54 10.27
C PRO A 65 -0.66 1.23 10.75
N THR A 66 0.05 0.13 10.53
CA THR A 66 -0.28 -1.22 11.02
C THR A 66 1.01 -1.97 11.30
N ASP A 67 0.99 -2.97 12.16
CA ASP A 67 2.15 -3.83 12.44
C ASP A 67 2.43 -4.79 11.29
N PHE A 68 1.40 -5.15 10.55
CA PHE A 68 1.46 -6.02 9.37
C PHE A 68 0.36 -5.70 8.38
N ASP A 69 0.56 -6.12 7.14
CA ASP A 69 -0.46 -6.14 6.10
C ASP A 69 -0.90 -7.59 5.85
N TRP A 70 -2.19 -7.78 5.60
CA TRP A 70 -2.71 -9.03 5.08
C TRP A 70 -2.41 -9.13 3.59
N ARG A 71 -1.92 -10.29 3.15
CA ARG A 71 -1.95 -10.68 1.74
C ARG A 71 -2.84 -11.89 1.57
N ILE A 72 -3.89 -11.74 0.78
CA ILE A 72 -4.80 -12.83 0.42
C ILE A 72 -4.56 -13.19 -1.03
N GLY A 73 -4.05 -14.40 -1.26
CA GLY A 73 -3.96 -14.98 -2.60
C GLY A 73 -5.33 -15.51 -3.02
N ILE A 74 -5.78 -15.13 -4.20
CA ILE A 74 -7.09 -15.51 -4.75
C ILE A 74 -6.87 -16.14 -6.11
N LEU A 75 -7.45 -17.30 -6.33
CA LEU A 75 -7.45 -17.99 -7.62
C LEU A 75 -8.89 -18.25 -8.07
N ASN A 76 -9.26 -17.71 -9.22
CA ASN A 76 -10.60 -17.86 -9.81
C ASN A 76 -11.78 -17.53 -8.87
N GLY A 77 -11.58 -16.54 -7.99
CA GLY A 77 -12.59 -16.10 -7.03
C GLY A 77 -12.60 -16.88 -5.71
N GLU A 78 -11.67 -17.83 -5.52
CA GLU A 78 -11.54 -18.60 -4.28
C GLU A 78 -10.24 -18.23 -3.55
N PRO A 79 -10.25 -18.15 -2.19
CA PRO A 79 -9.05 -17.86 -1.43
C PRO A 79 -8.08 -19.05 -1.49
N LEU A 80 -6.86 -18.80 -1.95
CA LEU A 80 -5.82 -19.81 -2.13
C LEU A 80 -4.88 -19.90 -0.92
N TYR A 81 -4.42 -18.75 -0.43
CA TYR A 81 -3.55 -18.64 0.75
C TYR A 81 -3.75 -17.29 1.44
N ALA A 82 -3.30 -17.21 2.69
CA ALA A 82 -3.26 -15.97 3.44
C ALA A 82 -1.92 -15.83 4.18
N CYS A 83 -1.36 -14.62 4.17
CA CYS A 83 -0.15 -14.28 4.90
C CYS A 83 -0.33 -12.96 5.65
N LYS A 84 0.40 -12.82 6.76
CA LYS A 84 0.70 -11.53 7.38
C LYS A 84 2.11 -11.12 6.98
N TYR A 85 2.24 -9.97 6.36
CA TYR A 85 3.51 -9.35 6.04
C TYR A 85 3.81 -8.27 7.07
N TYR A 86 4.69 -8.58 8.02
CA TYR A 86 5.07 -7.63 9.07
C TYR A 86 5.94 -6.51 8.53
N MET A 87 5.81 -5.32 9.11
CA MET A 87 6.66 -4.19 8.77
C MET A 87 8.12 -4.49 9.13
N ALA A 88 9.07 -4.03 8.33
CA ALA A 88 10.48 -4.14 8.65
C ALA A 88 10.77 -3.42 9.97
N LYS A 89 11.63 -4.01 10.81
CA LYS A 89 11.91 -3.49 12.16
C LYS A 89 12.28 -2.01 12.14
N GLY A 90 11.49 -1.19 12.83
CA GLY A 90 11.68 0.26 12.90
C GLY A 90 11.32 1.01 11.61
N HIS A 91 10.55 0.38 10.72
CA HIS A 91 10.13 0.97 9.45
C HIS A 91 8.61 0.87 9.28
N TRP A 92 8.05 1.73 8.46
CA TRP A 92 6.61 1.78 8.16
C TRP A 92 6.20 0.94 6.94
N GLN A 93 7.17 0.33 6.25
CA GLN A 93 6.97 -0.55 5.09
C GLN A 93 7.45 -1.97 5.40
N ILE A 94 6.94 -2.93 4.65
CA ILE A 94 7.37 -4.33 4.68
C ILE A 94 8.83 -4.46 4.22
N TYR A 95 9.22 -3.68 3.19
CA TYR A 95 10.58 -3.63 2.67
C TYR A 95 11.24 -2.30 3.02
N CYS A 96 12.41 -2.33 3.63
CA CYS A 96 13.26 -1.17 3.87
C CYS A 96 14.49 -1.27 2.97
N HIS A 97 14.62 -0.35 2.02
CA HIS A 97 15.75 -0.26 1.09
C HIS A 97 16.74 0.79 1.58
N TYR A 98 17.99 0.39 1.78
CA TYR A 98 19.05 1.29 2.21
C TYR A 98 19.84 1.82 1.01
N ALA A 99 20.41 3.01 1.13
CA ALA A 99 21.28 3.63 0.12
C ALA A 99 22.51 2.76 -0.22
N SER A 100 22.92 1.87 0.69
CA SER A 100 24.00 0.89 0.48
C SER A 100 23.64 -0.27 -0.45
N GLY A 101 22.44 -0.30 -1.02
CA GLY A 101 21.93 -1.40 -1.86
C GLY A 101 21.45 -2.61 -1.06
N ARG A 102 21.55 -2.61 0.27
CA ARG A 102 20.99 -3.65 1.13
C ARG A 102 19.50 -3.43 1.32
N SER A 103 18.74 -4.52 1.46
CA SER A 103 17.32 -4.47 1.81
C SER A 103 17.08 -5.31 3.06
N ARG A 104 16.15 -4.87 3.89
CA ARG A 104 15.58 -5.64 4.99
C ARG A 104 14.10 -5.79 4.74
N CYS A 105 13.57 -6.99 4.92
CA CYS A 105 12.13 -7.23 4.91
C CYS A 105 11.65 -7.58 6.33
N GLY A 106 10.38 -7.36 6.57
CA GLY A 106 9.69 -7.89 7.74
C GLY A 106 9.52 -9.41 7.67
N LEU A 107 9.02 -9.97 8.74
CA LEU A 107 8.67 -11.40 8.79
C LEU A 107 7.42 -11.65 7.96
N VAL A 108 7.28 -12.90 7.48
CA VAL A 108 6.07 -13.38 6.82
C VAL A 108 5.54 -14.56 7.62
N GLU A 109 4.26 -14.51 7.96
CA GLU A 109 3.56 -15.58 8.67
C GLU A 109 2.41 -16.08 7.78
N THR A 110 2.42 -17.37 7.44
CA THR A 110 1.30 -17.99 6.72
C THR A 110 0.18 -18.34 7.70
N ILE A 111 -1.04 -17.93 7.37
CA ILE A 111 -2.22 -18.14 8.21
C ILE A 111 -3.18 -19.07 7.46
N PRO A 112 -3.70 -20.13 8.10
CA PRO A 112 -4.76 -20.93 7.54
C PRO A 112 -6.00 -20.07 7.21
N ILE A 113 -6.61 -20.27 6.04
CA ILE A 113 -7.73 -19.44 5.57
C ILE A 113 -8.87 -19.34 6.59
N TYR A 114 -9.19 -20.44 7.29
CA TYR A 114 -10.25 -20.47 8.30
C TYR A 114 -9.94 -19.64 9.57
N GLN A 115 -8.69 -19.17 9.75
CA GLN A 115 -8.27 -18.30 10.86
C GLN A 115 -8.23 -16.83 10.45
N VAL A 116 -8.38 -16.52 9.15
CA VAL A 116 -8.38 -15.14 8.67
C VAL A 116 -9.71 -14.47 9.06
N PRO A 117 -9.70 -13.24 9.58
CA PRO A 117 -10.93 -12.52 9.87
C PRO A 117 -11.85 -12.45 8.65
N ARG A 118 -13.14 -12.77 8.84
CA ARG A 118 -14.12 -12.81 7.76
C ARG A 118 -14.13 -11.53 6.92
N LYS A 119 -14.05 -10.37 7.59
CA LYS A 119 -14.02 -9.06 6.93
C LYS A 119 -12.83 -8.90 5.97
N VAL A 120 -11.67 -9.47 6.29
CA VAL A 120 -10.49 -9.44 5.42
C VAL A 120 -10.74 -10.30 4.18
N LEU A 121 -11.24 -11.53 4.35
CA LEU A 121 -11.55 -12.42 3.22
C LEU A 121 -12.64 -11.83 2.31
N ASP A 122 -13.76 -11.40 2.87
CA ASP A 122 -14.88 -10.86 2.11
C ASP A 122 -14.46 -9.60 1.33
N THR A 123 -13.64 -8.73 1.94
CA THR A 123 -13.11 -7.54 1.28
C THR A 123 -12.15 -7.89 0.14
N ALA A 124 -11.24 -8.85 0.36
CA ALA A 124 -10.30 -9.30 -0.65
C ALA A 124 -11.01 -9.94 -1.86
N LEU A 125 -11.94 -10.86 -1.60
CA LEU A 125 -12.73 -11.52 -2.64
C LEU A 125 -13.56 -10.52 -3.45
N ARG A 126 -14.20 -9.58 -2.77
CA ARG A 126 -14.96 -8.51 -3.41
C ARG A 126 -14.06 -7.63 -4.28
N ALA A 127 -12.89 -7.23 -3.79
CA ALA A 127 -11.96 -6.40 -4.55
C ALA A 127 -11.47 -7.12 -5.81
N ALA A 128 -11.04 -8.39 -5.72
CA ALA A 128 -10.62 -9.18 -6.85
C ALA A 128 -11.76 -9.42 -7.88
N SER A 129 -13.01 -9.51 -7.41
CA SER A 129 -14.16 -9.74 -8.30
C SER A 129 -14.41 -8.62 -9.31
N PHE A 130 -13.96 -7.38 -9.02
CA PHE A 130 -14.06 -6.26 -9.97
C PHE A 130 -13.09 -6.41 -11.17
N ILE A 131 -12.01 -7.17 -11.01
CA ILE A 131 -11.04 -7.41 -12.09
C ILE A 131 -11.47 -8.61 -12.91
N GLY A 132 -11.99 -9.65 -12.26
CA GLY A 132 -12.50 -10.86 -12.92
C GLY A 132 -11.87 -12.15 -12.37
N LYS A 133 -11.90 -13.20 -13.21
CA LYS A 133 -11.30 -14.49 -12.85
C LYS A 133 -9.83 -14.51 -13.19
N GLY A 134 -8.98 -14.92 -12.25
CA GLY A 134 -7.52 -14.93 -12.40
C GLY A 134 -6.81 -15.28 -11.10
N LEU A 135 -5.49 -15.11 -11.08
CA LEU A 135 -4.65 -15.21 -9.89
C LEU A 135 -4.29 -13.81 -9.42
N TYR A 136 -4.70 -13.46 -8.21
CA TYR A 136 -4.49 -12.15 -7.60
C TYR A 136 -3.89 -12.27 -6.21
N GLY A 137 -3.05 -11.29 -5.84
CA GLY A 137 -2.63 -11.06 -4.47
C GLY A 137 -3.23 -9.74 -3.99
N VAL A 138 -4.16 -9.79 -3.04
CA VAL A 138 -4.79 -8.60 -2.48
C VAL A 138 -4.12 -8.24 -1.17
N ASP A 139 -3.58 -7.02 -1.08
CA ASP A 139 -2.99 -6.47 0.12
C ASP A 139 -4.00 -5.61 0.86
N LEU A 140 -4.17 -5.89 2.17
CA LEU A 140 -5.15 -5.19 3.00
C LEU A 140 -4.55 -4.81 4.36
N LYS A 141 -5.02 -3.70 4.89
CA LYS A 141 -4.84 -3.31 6.29
C LYS A 141 -6.12 -3.54 7.08
N MET A 142 -5.97 -3.89 8.35
CA MET A 142 -7.10 -4.01 9.28
C MET A 142 -7.00 -2.91 10.33
N VAL A 143 -7.94 -1.96 10.33
CA VAL A 143 -7.94 -0.80 11.21
C VAL A 143 -9.35 -0.58 11.75
N ASN A 144 -9.48 -0.45 13.07
CA ASN A 144 -10.77 -0.20 13.71
C ASN A 144 -11.87 -1.16 13.23
N ASP A 145 -11.53 -2.45 13.13
CA ASP A 145 -12.43 -3.52 12.65
C ASP A 145 -12.91 -3.36 11.19
N ARG A 146 -12.17 -2.59 10.38
CA ARG A 146 -12.41 -2.40 8.94
C ARG A 146 -11.22 -2.92 8.15
N ALA A 147 -11.50 -3.72 7.11
CA ALA A 147 -10.50 -4.14 6.14
C ALA A 147 -10.44 -3.11 5.00
N ILE A 148 -9.25 -2.60 4.72
CA ILE A 148 -8.97 -1.56 3.71
C ILE A 148 -8.03 -2.14 2.68
N VAL A 149 -8.43 -2.14 1.40
CA VAL A 149 -7.57 -2.60 0.30
C VAL A 149 -6.48 -1.55 0.04
N ILE A 150 -5.25 -2.03 -0.07
CA ILE A 150 -4.07 -1.21 -0.38
C ILE A 150 -3.66 -1.41 -1.83
N GLU A 151 -3.70 -2.66 -2.31
CA GLU A 151 -3.22 -3.06 -3.64
C GLU A 151 -3.82 -4.39 -4.06
N ILE A 152 -3.93 -4.64 -5.38
CA ILE A 152 -4.28 -5.92 -5.98
C ILE A 152 -3.24 -6.27 -7.04
#